data_951a222de276be63c320d4a1fc6b3ddf
#
_entry.id   951a222de276be63c320d4a1fc6b3ddf
#
_cell.length_a   1.000
_cell.length_b   1.000
_cell.length_c   1.000
_cell.angle_alpha   90.00
_cell.angle_beta   90.00
_cell.angle_gamma   90.00
#
_symmetry.space_group_name_H-M   'P 1'
#
loop_
_entity.id
_entity.type
_entity.pdbx_description
1 polymer ?
#
loop_
_entity_poly.entity_id
_entity_poly.type
_entity_poly.pdbx_seq_one_letter_code
_entity_poly.pdbx_strand_id
1 'polypeptide(L)'
;GDDSFDTVYIGLTNTLHYQYAKDAILAGKHVIVEKPFTVSVTEAKELQALALKYGCMLFEAILSRYSQNYEHLREELSKIGNIKLIQANFSKYSSRYDKFRKGIMTPTFDKACGGGALMDLNVYNIQLVVGLFGMPKKVQYYPNLAENGVDTSGILVMVYPDFQAVCTA
;
A
#
# COMPACT_ATOMS: atom_id res chain seq x y z
N GLY A 1 -27.76 -12.76 2.85
CA GLY A 1 -26.62 -12.62 1.91
C GLY A 1 -26.64 -13.78 0.93
N ASP A 2 -25.88 -13.68 -0.12
CA ASP A 2 -25.67 -14.79 -1.04
C ASP A 2 -24.64 -15.75 -0.44
N ASP A 3 -25.02 -17.00 -0.17
CA ASP A 3 -24.17 -18.01 0.46
C ASP A 3 -23.41 -18.86 -0.58
N SER A 4 -23.49 -18.50 -1.87
CA SER A 4 -22.79 -19.20 -2.95
C SER A 4 -21.27 -18.92 -2.97
N PHE A 5 -20.78 -17.93 -2.22
CA PHE A 5 -19.36 -17.58 -2.08
C PHE A 5 -19.02 -17.18 -0.65
N ASP A 6 -17.77 -17.35 -0.27
CA ASP A 6 -17.23 -17.02 1.07
C ASP A 6 -16.23 -15.86 1.06
N THR A 7 -15.73 -15.48 -0.10
CA THR A 7 -14.63 -14.50 -0.25
C THR A 7 -14.99 -13.42 -1.27
N VAL A 8 -14.72 -12.17 -0.93
CA VAL A 8 -14.93 -11.00 -1.80
C VAL A 8 -13.58 -10.37 -2.14
N TYR A 9 -13.33 -10.14 -3.44
CA TYR A 9 -12.20 -9.35 -3.92
C TYR A 9 -12.65 -7.93 -4.25
N ILE A 10 -11.98 -6.93 -3.67
CA ILE A 10 -12.31 -5.51 -3.83
C ILE A 10 -11.23 -4.82 -4.65
N GLY A 11 -11.55 -4.54 -5.94
CA GLY A 11 -10.70 -3.84 -6.90
C GLY A 11 -11.33 -2.53 -7.36
N LEU A 12 -11.64 -1.64 -6.42
CA LEU A 12 -12.30 -0.35 -6.63
C LEU A 12 -11.32 0.82 -6.54
N THR A 13 -11.83 2.05 -6.58
CA THR A 13 -11.05 3.25 -6.25
C THR A 13 -10.67 3.23 -4.75
N ASN A 14 -9.45 3.67 -4.42
CA ASN A 14 -8.86 3.52 -3.09
C ASN A 14 -9.79 3.97 -1.93
N THR A 15 -10.51 5.07 -2.10
CA THR A 15 -11.45 5.58 -1.08
C THR A 15 -12.69 4.72 -0.86
N LEU A 16 -12.98 3.79 -1.77
CA LEU A 16 -14.10 2.86 -1.65
C LEU A 16 -13.72 1.56 -0.95
N HIS A 17 -12.42 1.25 -0.83
CA HIS A 17 -11.94 0.00 -0.25
C HIS A 17 -12.51 -0.23 1.15
N TYR A 18 -12.45 0.76 2.02
CA TYR A 18 -12.91 0.65 3.40
C TYR A 18 -14.39 0.28 3.48
N GLN A 19 -15.28 1.03 2.81
CA GLN A 19 -16.72 0.79 2.93
C GLN A 19 -17.11 -0.60 2.44
N TYR A 20 -16.63 -1.01 1.26
CA TYR A 20 -16.97 -2.30 0.71
C TYR A 20 -16.34 -3.47 1.48
N ALA A 21 -15.13 -3.30 2.03
CA ALA A 21 -14.51 -4.29 2.90
C ALA A 21 -15.31 -4.46 4.21
N LYS A 22 -15.74 -3.34 4.80
CA LYS A 22 -16.58 -3.35 6.00
C LYS A 22 -17.91 -4.08 5.77
N ASP A 23 -18.61 -3.78 4.67
CA ASP A 23 -19.88 -4.41 4.34
C ASP A 23 -19.72 -5.93 4.11
N ALA A 24 -18.65 -6.34 3.43
CA ALA A 24 -18.34 -7.75 3.22
C ALA A 24 -18.03 -8.48 4.53
N ILE A 25 -17.22 -7.89 5.43
CA ILE A 25 -16.92 -8.47 6.75
C ILE A 25 -18.18 -8.58 7.61
N LEU A 26 -19.05 -7.56 7.60
CA LEU A 26 -20.31 -7.59 8.35
C LEU A 26 -21.27 -8.66 7.81
N ALA A 27 -21.16 -9.03 6.53
CA ALA A 27 -21.86 -10.14 5.92
C ALA A 27 -21.18 -11.51 6.15
N GLY A 28 -20.13 -11.57 6.97
CA GLY A 28 -19.40 -12.80 7.31
C GLY A 28 -18.49 -13.31 6.19
N LYS A 29 -18.11 -12.46 5.23
CA LYS A 29 -17.26 -12.85 4.11
C LYS A 29 -15.78 -12.55 4.39
N HIS A 30 -14.89 -13.42 3.92
CA HIS A 30 -13.46 -13.14 3.81
C HIS A 30 -13.21 -12.06 2.76
N VAL A 31 -12.17 -11.26 2.94
CA VAL A 31 -11.95 -10.10 2.06
C VAL A 31 -10.49 -10.02 1.60
N ILE A 32 -10.33 -9.82 0.29
CA ILE A 32 -9.07 -9.43 -0.33
C ILE A 32 -9.26 -8.02 -0.91
N VAL A 33 -8.50 -7.06 -0.43
CA VAL A 33 -8.59 -5.64 -0.85
C VAL A 33 -7.38 -5.29 -1.70
N GLU A 34 -7.59 -4.63 -2.83
CA GLU A 34 -6.50 -4.07 -3.62
C GLU A 34 -5.65 -3.08 -2.82
N LYS A 35 -4.40 -2.94 -3.26
CA LYS A 35 -3.49 -1.93 -2.73
C LYS A 35 -3.88 -0.51 -3.26
N PRO A 36 -3.67 0.52 -2.48
CA PRO A 36 -3.38 0.53 -1.05
C PRO A 36 -4.59 0.07 -0.25
N PHE A 37 -4.36 -0.66 0.83
CA PHE A 37 -5.40 -1.30 1.63
C PHE A 37 -6.54 -0.35 2.02
N THR A 38 -6.20 0.79 2.60
CA THR A 38 -7.12 1.90 2.92
C THR A 38 -6.40 3.23 2.74
N VAL A 39 -7.13 4.32 2.78
CA VAL A 39 -6.57 5.69 2.69
C VAL A 39 -6.24 6.29 4.07
N SER A 40 -6.62 5.62 5.16
CA SER A 40 -6.30 6.06 6.52
C SER A 40 -6.00 4.91 7.48
N VAL A 41 -5.16 5.20 8.48
CA VAL A 41 -4.83 4.24 9.54
C VAL A 41 -6.05 3.88 10.39
N THR A 42 -6.98 4.81 10.58
CA THR A 42 -8.21 4.58 11.34
C THR A 42 -9.08 3.52 10.66
N GLU A 43 -9.29 3.66 9.35
CA GLU A 43 -10.01 2.68 8.55
C GLU A 43 -9.36 1.29 8.59
N ALA A 44 -8.04 1.22 8.44
CA ALA A 44 -7.30 -0.04 8.50
C ALA A 44 -7.49 -0.76 9.84
N LYS A 45 -7.38 -0.01 10.96
CA LYS A 45 -7.57 -0.57 12.32
C LYS A 45 -9.00 -1.03 12.55
N GLU A 46 -9.99 -0.29 12.05
CA GLU A 46 -11.39 -0.68 12.17
C GLU A 46 -11.68 -1.97 11.40
N LEU A 47 -11.22 -2.08 10.14
CA LEU A 47 -11.38 -3.30 9.36
C LEU A 47 -10.70 -4.50 10.02
N GLN A 48 -9.50 -4.33 10.57
CA GLN A 48 -8.80 -5.39 11.32
C GLN A 48 -9.61 -5.84 12.53
N ALA A 49 -10.14 -4.91 13.33
CA ALA A 49 -10.95 -5.23 14.50
C ALA A 49 -12.26 -5.94 14.13
N LEU A 50 -12.91 -5.50 13.06
CA LEU A 50 -14.11 -6.14 12.52
C LEU A 50 -13.83 -7.55 12.01
N ALA A 51 -12.77 -7.73 11.24
CA ALA A 51 -12.39 -9.04 10.72
C ALA A 51 -12.15 -10.05 11.85
N LEU A 52 -11.41 -9.64 12.88
CA LEU A 52 -11.21 -10.45 14.09
C LEU A 52 -12.53 -10.78 14.81
N LYS A 53 -13.42 -9.78 14.98
CA LYS A 53 -14.71 -9.95 15.64
C LYS A 53 -15.63 -10.93 14.92
N TYR A 54 -15.64 -10.89 13.58
CA TYR A 54 -16.51 -11.73 12.75
C TYR A 54 -15.85 -13.03 12.28
N GLY A 55 -14.60 -13.29 12.68
CA GLY A 55 -13.85 -14.50 12.28
C GLY A 55 -13.52 -14.53 10.78
N CYS A 56 -13.43 -13.36 10.13
CA CYS A 56 -13.13 -13.23 8.72
C CYS A 56 -11.63 -13.07 8.47
N MET A 57 -11.12 -13.66 7.40
CA MET A 57 -9.79 -13.37 6.89
C MET A 57 -9.81 -12.06 6.11
N LEU A 58 -8.74 -11.25 6.26
CA LEU A 58 -8.59 -9.96 5.63
C LEU A 58 -7.18 -9.81 5.09
N PHE A 59 -7.05 -9.62 3.78
CA PHE A 59 -5.78 -9.52 3.07
C PHE A 59 -5.70 -8.26 2.21
N GLU A 60 -4.49 -7.67 2.14
CA GLU A 60 -4.16 -6.69 1.11
C GLU A 60 -3.53 -7.41 -0.08
N ALA A 61 -4.00 -7.10 -1.30
CA ALA A 61 -3.51 -7.69 -2.55
C ALA A 61 -2.19 -7.03 -3.00
N ILE A 62 -1.19 -7.00 -2.15
CA ILE A 62 0.15 -6.50 -2.45
C ILE A 62 1.02 -7.62 -3.02
N LEU A 63 0.91 -7.88 -4.32
CA LEU A 63 1.45 -9.05 -5.00
C LEU A 63 2.94 -9.30 -4.74
N SER A 64 3.74 -8.25 -4.56
CA SER A 64 5.18 -8.38 -4.29
C SER A 64 5.48 -9.22 -3.05
N ARG A 65 4.63 -9.19 -2.02
CA ARG A 65 4.79 -9.96 -0.79
C ARG A 65 4.48 -11.45 -0.91
N TYR A 66 3.75 -11.83 -1.96
CA TYR A 66 3.37 -13.21 -2.22
C TYR A 66 4.21 -13.85 -3.34
N SER A 67 5.25 -13.15 -3.80
CA SER A 67 6.15 -13.67 -4.83
C SER A 67 7.22 -14.58 -4.25
N GLN A 68 7.66 -15.58 -5.03
CA GLN A 68 8.80 -16.44 -4.66
C GLN A 68 10.08 -15.64 -4.42
N ASN A 69 10.30 -14.56 -5.17
CA ASN A 69 11.45 -13.69 -4.99
C ASN A 69 11.44 -12.99 -3.62
N TYR A 70 10.27 -12.64 -3.09
CA TYR A 70 10.17 -12.07 -1.74
C TYR A 70 10.55 -13.10 -0.67
N GLU A 71 10.03 -14.31 -0.78
CA GLU A 71 10.37 -15.39 0.15
C GLU A 71 11.86 -15.72 0.10
N HIS A 72 12.43 -15.84 -1.10
CA HIS A 72 13.86 -16.08 -1.28
C HIS A 72 14.71 -14.95 -0.69
N LEU A 73 14.33 -13.68 -0.94
CA LEU A 73 15.02 -12.55 -0.33
C LEU A 73 14.98 -12.62 1.20
N ARG A 74 13.85 -12.97 1.78
CA ARG A 74 13.67 -13.11 3.24
C ARG A 74 14.60 -14.17 3.83
N GLU A 75 14.75 -15.30 3.15
CA GLU A 75 15.65 -16.40 3.55
C GLU A 75 17.13 -15.99 3.47
N GLU A 76 17.50 -15.22 2.46
CA GLU A 76 18.89 -14.82 2.20
C GLU A 76 19.37 -13.61 3.03
N LEU A 77 18.44 -12.85 3.66
CA LEU A 77 18.79 -11.64 4.42
C LEU A 77 19.86 -11.86 5.49
N SER A 78 19.83 -12.99 6.17
CA SER A 78 20.82 -13.33 7.22
C SER A 78 22.25 -13.49 6.69
N LYS A 79 22.41 -13.72 5.37
CA LYS A 79 23.71 -13.95 4.74
C LYS A 79 24.42 -12.66 4.32
N ILE A 80 23.70 -11.54 4.20
CA ILE A 80 24.29 -10.26 3.77
C ILE A 80 24.91 -9.44 4.92
N GLY A 81 24.88 -9.95 6.14
CA GLY A 81 25.48 -9.29 7.30
C GLY A 81 24.71 -8.05 7.78
N ASN A 82 25.44 -7.09 8.37
CA ASN A 82 24.82 -5.89 8.97
C ASN A 82 24.43 -4.86 7.92
N ILE A 83 23.15 -4.75 7.64
CA ILE A 83 22.61 -3.76 6.72
C ILE A 83 22.77 -2.36 7.32
N LYS A 84 23.20 -1.39 6.51
CA LYS A 84 23.35 0.03 6.89
C LYS A 84 22.45 0.96 6.09
N LEU A 85 22.17 0.59 4.85
CA LEU A 85 21.30 1.37 3.97
C LEU A 85 20.50 0.42 3.07
N ILE A 86 19.23 0.75 2.90
CA ILE A 86 18.34 0.13 1.91
C ILE A 86 17.89 1.23 0.95
N GLN A 87 17.97 0.96 -0.34
CA GLN A 87 17.42 1.81 -1.39
C GLN A 87 16.41 0.98 -2.19
N ALA A 88 15.15 1.39 -2.15
CA ALA A 88 14.08 0.79 -2.91
C ALA A 88 13.50 1.82 -3.88
N ASN A 89 13.37 1.45 -5.15
CA ASN A 89 12.80 2.32 -6.17
C ASN A 89 11.73 1.57 -6.95
N PHE A 90 10.57 2.19 -7.05
CA PHE A 90 9.52 1.76 -7.96
C PHE A 90 8.94 2.99 -8.68
N SER A 91 9.70 3.48 -9.66
CA SER A 91 9.33 4.66 -10.45
C SER A 91 8.86 4.23 -11.84
N LYS A 92 7.72 4.77 -12.25
CA LYS A 92 7.12 4.49 -13.56
C LYS A 92 6.42 5.73 -14.09
N TYR A 93 6.71 6.10 -15.34
CA TYR A 93 5.90 7.10 -16.03
C TYR A 93 4.48 6.57 -16.23
N SER A 94 3.50 7.22 -15.62
CA SER A 94 2.11 6.79 -15.75
C SER A 94 1.54 7.15 -17.12
N SER A 95 0.92 6.19 -17.78
CA SER A 95 0.16 6.45 -19.04
C SER A 95 -1.00 7.42 -18.84
N ARG A 96 -1.42 7.68 -17.58
CA ARG A 96 -2.46 8.66 -17.25
C ARG A 96 -1.91 10.07 -17.03
N TYR A 97 -0.57 10.23 -16.92
CA TYR A 97 0.06 11.51 -16.62
C TYR A 97 -0.14 12.53 -17.74
N ASP A 98 -0.11 12.10 -19.00
CA ASP A 98 -0.38 12.99 -20.14
C ASP A 98 -1.81 13.53 -20.15
N LYS A 99 -2.79 12.75 -19.68
CA LYS A 99 -4.16 13.22 -19.50
C LYS A 99 -4.23 14.25 -18.36
N PHE A 100 -3.57 13.95 -17.25
CA PHE A 100 -3.49 14.86 -16.11
C PHE A 100 -2.86 16.21 -16.49
N ARG A 101 -1.75 16.22 -17.25
CA ARG A 101 -1.13 17.44 -17.78
C ARG A 101 -2.06 18.26 -18.68
N LYS A 102 -3.02 17.64 -19.31
CA LYS A 102 -4.07 18.28 -20.14
C LYS A 102 -5.29 18.70 -19.34
N GLY A 103 -5.23 18.66 -18.00
CA GLY A 103 -6.35 19.00 -17.10
C GLY A 103 -7.43 17.92 -16.97
N ILE A 104 -7.21 16.72 -17.53
CA ILE A 104 -8.14 15.59 -17.41
C ILE A 104 -7.83 14.84 -16.12
N MET A 105 -8.67 15.01 -15.11
CA MET A 105 -8.51 14.35 -13.83
C MET A 105 -8.71 12.84 -13.95
N THR A 106 -7.87 12.07 -13.27
CA THR A 106 -7.99 10.61 -13.13
C THR A 106 -7.81 10.24 -11.67
N PRO A 107 -8.40 9.14 -11.16
CA PRO A 107 -8.28 8.75 -9.75
C PRO A 107 -6.84 8.64 -9.25
N THR A 108 -5.91 8.20 -10.10
CA THR A 108 -4.46 8.11 -9.77
C THR A 108 -3.83 9.46 -9.41
N PHE A 109 -4.32 10.56 -10.01
CA PHE A 109 -3.83 11.92 -9.79
C PHE A 109 -4.86 12.81 -9.08
N ASP A 110 -5.78 12.19 -8.36
CA ASP A 110 -6.78 12.88 -7.56
C ASP A 110 -6.59 12.55 -6.07
N LYS A 111 -6.26 13.58 -5.29
CA LYS A 111 -6.10 13.45 -3.84
C LYS A 111 -7.39 12.99 -3.15
N ALA A 112 -8.56 13.42 -3.65
CA ALA A 112 -9.86 13.01 -3.12
C ALA A 112 -10.15 11.51 -3.35
N CYS A 113 -9.48 10.91 -4.33
CA CYS A 113 -9.55 9.47 -4.59
C CYS A 113 -8.46 8.66 -3.86
N GLY A 114 -7.63 9.29 -3.02
CA GLY A 114 -6.48 8.64 -2.40
C GLY A 114 -5.37 8.32 -3.41
N GLY A 115 -5.25 9.12 -4.49
CA GLY A 115 -4.20 8.99 -5.51
C GLY A 115 -2.86 9.56 -5.04
N GLY A 116 -1.87 9.51 -5.94
CA GLY A 116 -0.51 10.00 -5.73
C GLY A 116 0.54 8.91 -5.77
N ALA A 117 1.80 9.32 -5.97
CA ALA A 117 2.93 8.41 -6.12
C ALA A 117 3.19 7.58 -4.84
N LEU A 118 2.97 8.16 -3.66
CA LEU A 118 3.09 7.44 -2.39
C LEU A 118 2.15 6.24 -2.33
N MET A 119 0.88 6.47 -2.65
CA MET A 119 -0.20 5.48 -2.51
C MET A 119 -0.24 4.48 -3.67
N ASP A 120 0.12 4.90 -4.88
CA ASP A 120 0.03 4.04 -6.07
C ASP A 120 1.30 3.21 -6.33
N LEU A 121 2.48 3.79 -6.12
CA LEU A 121 3.76 3.17 -6.43
C LEU A 121 4.61 2.90 -5.19
N ASN A 122 4.83 3.91 -4.33
CA ASN A 122 5.75 3.76 -3.20
C ASN A 122 5.24 2.78 -2.14
N VAL A 123 3.95 2.49 -2.11
CA VAL A 123 3.35 1.44 -1.28
C VAL A 123 4.04 0.08 -1.48
N TYR A 124 4.51 -0.24 -2.69
CA TYR A 124 5.26 -1.49 -2.95
C TYR A 124 6.61 -1.51 -2.25
N ASN A 125 7.36 -0.38 -2.30
CA ASN A 125 8.63 -0.25 -1.58
C ASN A 125 8.43 -0.29 -0.07
N ILE A 126 7.39 0.40 0.44
CA ILE A 126 7.03 0.39 1.87
C ILE A 126 6.72 -1.03 2.33
N GLN A 127 5.89 -1.74 1.59
CA GLN A 127 5.51 -3.12 1.90
C GLN A 127 6.71 -4.08 1.85
N LEU A 128 7.65 -3.88 0.91
CA LEU A 128 8.89 -4.64 0.86
C LEU A 128 9.70 -4.43 2.14
N VAL A 129 10.00 -3.17 2.49
CA VAL A 129 10.86 -2.84 3.63
C VAL A 129 10.20 -3.21 4.96
N VAL A 130 8.95 -2.82 5.16
CA VAL A 130 8.20 -3.14 6.39
C VAL A 130 7.99 -4.65 6.53
N GLY A 131 7.76 -5.34 5.42
CA GLY A 131 7.58 -6.78 5.43
C GLY A 131 8.83 -7.57 5.84
N LEU A 132 10.01 -7.08 5.49
CA LEU A 132 11.29 -7.72 5.82
C LEU A 132 11.83 -7.31 7.20
N PHE A 133 11.61 -6.07 7.63
CA PHE A 133 12.27 -5.47 8.79
C PHE A 133 11.31 -4.97 9.88
N GLY A 134 10.00 -5.08 9.67
CA GLY A 134 9.00 -4.56 10.61
C GLY A 134 8.85 -3.04 10.53
N MET A 135 8.20 -2.46 11.54
CA MET A 135 7.90 -1.02 11.58
C MET A 135 9.15 -0.18 11.90
N PRO A 136 9.40 0.91 11.17
CA PRO A 136 10.48 1.84 11.48
C PRO A 136 10.18 2.65 12.74
N LYS A 137 11.23 3.20 13.39
CA LYS A 137 11.09 4.14 14.51
C LYS A 137 10.56 5.50 14.10
N LYS A 138 10.89 5.93 12.89
CA LYS A 138 10.50 7.24 12.35
C LYS A 138 10.38 7.17 10.83
N VAL A 139 9.46 7.94 10.30
CA VAL A 139 9.29 8.12 8.84
C VAL A 139 9.25 9.61 8.51
N GLN A 140 9.79 9.95 7.33
CA GLN A 140 9.70 11.31 6.77
C GLN A 140 9.50 11.19 5.27
N TYR A 141 8.45 11.84 4.77
CA TYR A 141 8.13 11.87 3.34
C TYR A 141 8.39 13.28 2.77
N TYR A 142 9.02 13.32 1.60
CA TYR A 142 9.33 14.52 0.83
C TYR A 142 8.67 14.41 -0.55
N PRO A 143 7.43 14.91 -0.71
CA PRO A 143 6.70 14.84 -1.98
C PRO A 143 7.12 15.94 -2.96
N ASN A 144 7.06 15.64 -4.24
CA ASN A 144 6.94 16.64 -5.30
C ASN A 144 5.45 16.78 -5.64
N LEU A 145 4.86 17.89 -5.23
CA LEU A 145 3.42 18.13 -5.38
C LEU A 145 3.08 18.81 -6.71
N ALA A 146 2.02 18.36 -7.35
CA ALA A 146 1.35 19.08 -8.42
C ALA A 146 0.46 20.20 -7.84
N GLU A 147 -0.09 21.06 -8.71
CA GLU A 147 -0.94 22.20 -8.32
C GLU A 147 -2.20 21.80 -7.53
N ASN A 148 -2.76 20.62 -7.81
CA ASN A 148 -3.91 20.07 -7.09
C ASN A 148 -3.53 19.41 -5.75
N GLY A 149 -2.26 19.47 -5.34
CA GLY A 149 -1.75 18.94 -4.09
C GLY A 149 -1.56 17.41 -4.06
N VAL A 150 -1.68 16.71 -5.19
CA VAL A 150 -1.30 15.30 -5.30
C VAL A 150 0.21 15.18 -5.50
N ASP A 151 0.85 14.20 -4.89
CA ASP A 151 2.24 13.90 -5.14
C ASP A 151 2.41 13.14 -6.47
N THR A 152 3.32 13.63 -7.32
CA THR A 152 3.64 13.00 -8.62
C THR A 152 4.93 12.18 -8.55
N SER A 153 5.71 12.38 -7.51
CA SER A 153 6.88 11.60 -7.11
C SER A 153 7.25 11.95 -5.68
N GLY A 154 8.15 11.20 -5.07
CA GLY A 154 8.61 11.55 -3.73
C GLY A 154 9.64 10.60 -3.16
N ILE A 155 10.25 11.03 -2.06
CA ILE A 155 11.24 10.29 -1.30
C ILE A 155 10.69 10.03 0.10
N LEU A 156 10.57 8.78 0.48
CA LEU A 156 10.26 8.38 1.85
C LEU A 156 11.54 7.86 2.52
N VAL A 157 11.87 8.45 3.65
CA VAL A 157 12.96 7.99 4.52
C VAL A 157 12.36 7.27 5.72
N MET A 158 12.81 6.04 5.97
CA MET A 158 12.40 5.20 7.10
C MET A 158 13.62 4.96 7.98
N VAL A 159 13.54 5.33 9.27
CA VAL A 159 14.64 5.21 10.22
C VAL A 159 14.42 4.01 11.12
N TYR A 160 15.36 3.07 11.07
CA TYR A 160 15.45 1.90 11.94
C TYR A 160 16.59 2.09 12.97
N PRO A 161 16.70 1.23 14.01
CA PRO A 161 17.77 1.36 15.01
C PRO A 161 19.18 1.35 14.42
N ASP A 162 19.44 0.46 13.45
CA ASP A 162 20.79 0.18 12.95
C ASP A 162 21.02 0.57 11.50
N PHE A 163 19.97 0.97 10.77
CA PHE A 163 20.01 1.32 9.36
C PHE A 163 18.92 2.31 8.97
N GLN A 164 18.97 2.77 7.75
CA GLN A 164 17.95 3.60 7.13
C GLN A 164 17.49 2.96 5.82
N ALA A 165 16.21 3.19 5.48
CA ALA A 165 15.70 2.84 4.17
C ALA A 165 15.19 4.09 3.44
N VAL A 166 15.51 4.20 2.17
CA VAL A 166 15.05 5.26 1.26
C VAL A 166 14.20 4.60 0.19
N CYS A 167 12.94 5.00 0.14
CA CYS A 167 11.95 4.50 -0.83
C CYS A 167 11.55 5.64 -1.77
N THR A 168 11.72 5.44 -3.07
CA THR A 168 11.44 6.45 -4.10
C THR A 168 10.42 5.97 -5.12
N ALA A 169 9.55 6.87 -5.55
CA ALA A 169 8.58 6.64 -6.60
C ALA A 169 8.34 7.92 -7.42
#